data_4a7290b3790d0dc6834400f656296985
#
_entry.id   4a7290b3790d0dc6834400f656296985
#
_cell.length_a   1.000
_cell.length_b   1.000
_cell.length_c   1.000
_cell.angle_alpha   90.00
_cell.angle_beta   90.00
_cell.angle_gamma   90.00
#
_symmetry.space_group_name_H-M   'P 1'
#
loop_
_entity.id
_entity.type
_entity.pdbx_description
1 polymer ?
#
loop_
_entity_poly.entity_id
_entity_poly.type
_entity_poly.pdbx_seq_one_letter_code
_entity_poly.pdbx_strand_id
1 'polypeptide(L)'
;MFRICLTALSLVGLISVAAAQPAPPSATPTTRPVKGATPKGAPNPKQAGAVDAGPCEIGLLAAPANRFGVQQVGFTVFGNEYTPVPVDSWGLDDLILSRLRAAAAGKSVRRIAYSPAAFAHAVESGSPMLRRNPERQEFVQQSAATTKCQRYVLVERYQNRFSNTNQSVEGFGIVKWGNPIKRRTFLFALTYITVYDGQSFEAIKKGAASLDDEPMMSRLIGINPISGPNRELDEAAFPSAPAEVAANAKLRDGVRALLTTSLDRTLPQLLQQ
;
A
#
# COMPACT_ATOMS: atom_id res chain seq x y z
N MET A 1 -17.82 -28.32 -52.43
CA MET A 1 -16.61 -27.98 -53.25
C MET A 1 -16.52 -26.46 -53.33
N PHE A 2 -15.69 -25.83 -52.49
CA PHE A 2 -15.33 -24.42 -52.62
C PHE A 2 -13.84 -24.29 -52.33
N ARG A 3 -13.08 -23.87 -53.31
CA ARG A 3 -11.64 -23.65 -53.25
C ARG A 3 -11.42 -22.21 -52.75
N ILE A 4 -10.66 -22.03 -51.68
CA ILE A 4 -10.22 -20.74 -51.19
C ILE A 4 -8.76 -20.54 -51.64
N CYS A 5 -8.55 -19.46 -52.45
CA CYS A 5 -7.23 -19.00 -52.86
C CYS A 5 -6.54 -18.24 -51.74
N LEU A 6 -5.32 -18.68 -51.38
CA LEU A 6 -4.38 -17.93 -50.57
C LEU A 6 -3.61 -16.94 -51.47
N THR A 7 -3.70 -15.66 -51.16
CA THR A 7 -2.79 -14.64 -51.68
C THR A 7 -1.84 -14.17 -50.58
N ALA A 8 -0.56 -14.51 -50.75
CA ALA A 8 0.53 -14.05 -49.93
C ALA A 8 0.93 -12.63 -50.35
N LEU A 9 0.91 -11.69 -49.40
CA LEU A 9 1.43 -10.32 -49.58
C LEU A 9 2.74 -10.20 -48.82
N SER A 10 3.86 -10.15 -49.54
CA SER A 10 5.20 -9.90 -49.00
C SER A 10 5.41 -8.40 -48.83
N LEU A 11 5.60 -7.94 -47.60
CA LEU A 11 6.01 -6.56 -47.29
C LEU A 11 7.52 -6.53 -47.01
N VAL A 12 8.26 -5.89 -47.94
CA VAL A 12 9.70 -5.62 -47.79
C VAL A 12 9.85 -4.38 -46.91
N GLY A 13 10.41 -4.54 -45.72
CA GLY A 13 10.73 -3.45 -44.80
C GLY A 13 12.11 -2.85 -45.09
N LEU A 14 12.15 -1.57 -45.42
CA LEU A 14 13.36 -0.75 -45.56
C LEU A 14 13.96 -0.46 -44.18
N ILE A 15 15.17 -0.91 -43.96
CA ILE A 15 15.97 -0.60 -42.77
C ILE A 15 16.70 0.72 -43.02
N SER A 16 16.30 1.80 -42.33
CA SER A 16 17.03 3.07 -42.33
C SER A 16 18.13 3.02 -41.25
N VAL A 17 19.36 3.04 -41.66
CA VAL A 17 20.54 3.18 -40.82
C VAL A 17 20.72 4.65 -40.48
N ALA A 18 20.48 5.03 -39.20
CA ALA A 18 20.80 6.37 -38.71
C ALA A 18 22.27 6.44 -38.31
N ALA A 19 23.01 7.32 -39.01
CA ALA A 19 24.41 7.60 -38.69
C ALA A 19 24.51 8.41 -37.41
N ALA A 20 25.34 7.92 -36.48
CA ALA A 20 25.69 8.61 -35.24
C ALA A 20 26.62 9.78 -35.51
N GLN A 21 26.20 11.00 -35.07
CA GLN A 21 27.07 12.18 -35.04
C GLN A 21 27.98 12.15 -33.82
N PRO A 22 29.27 12.48 -33.91
CA PRO A 22 30.18 12.58 -32.77
C PRO A 22 29.87 13.86 -31.99
N ALA A 23 29.85 13.70 -30.65
CA ALA A 23 29.65 14.77 -29.67
C ALA A 23 30.83 15.75 -29.64
N PRO A 24 30.61 17.05 -29.40
CA PRO A 24 31.69 18.03 -29.23
C PRO A 24 32.39 17.86 -27.87
N PRO A 25 33.67 18.24 -27.76
CA PRO A 25 34.47 18.06 -26.55
C PRO A 25 34.01 18.99 -25.42
N SER A 26 33.81 18.40 -24.23
CA SER A 26 33.46 19.09 -23.00
C SER A 26 34.62 20.00 -22.54
N ALA A 27 34.33 21.28 -22.35
CA ALA A 27 35.19 22.22 -21.72
C ALA A 27 35.31 21.95 -20.22
N THR A 28 36.53 21.81 -19.74
CA THR A 28 36.89 21.65 -18.33
C THR A 28 36.64 22.96 -17.55
N PRO A 29 35.85 22.97 -16.48
CA PRO A 29 35.73 24.15 -15.64
C PRO A 29 36.91 24.20 -14.64
N THR A 30 37.66 25.29 -14.71
CA THR A 30 38.69 25.68 -13.77
C THR A 30 38.10 25.92 -12.38
N THR A 31 38.43 25.08 -11.41
CA THR A 31 38.02 25.21 -10.01
C THR A 31 38.87 26.32 -9.34
N ARG A 32 38.18 27.41 -8.98
CA ARG A 32 38.70 28.46 -8.06
C ARG A 32 38.37 28.04 -6.63
N PRO A 33 39.32 28.05 -5.68
CA PRO A 33 39.02 27.65 -4.30
C PRO A 33 38.22 28.74 -3.59
N VAL A 34 36.97 28.41 -3.21
CA VAL A 34 36.18 29.24 -2.30
C VAL A 34 36.41 28.77 -0.88
N LYS A 35 36.90 29.70 -0.10
CA LYS A 35 37.23 29.60 1.32
C LYS A 35 35.93 29.37 2.14
N GLY A 36 35.95 28.36 2.94
CA GLY A 36 35.16 28.01 4.11
C GLY A 36 33.82 28.71 4.36
N ALA A 37 32.75 27.96 4.16
CA ALA A 37 31.51 28.11 4.93
C ALA A 37 31.15 26.75 5.51
N THR A 38 31.22 26.64 6.82
CA THR A 38 30.75 25.46 7.60
C THR A 38 29.24 25.26 7.37
N PRO A 39 28.75 24.11 6.89
CA PRO A 39 27.32 23.86 6.86
C PRO A 39 26.87 23.54 8.29
N LYS A 40 26.22 24.51 8.89
CA LYS A 40 25.48 24.38 10.12
C LYS A 40 24.13 23.74 9.75
N GLY A 41 23.88 22.53 10.21
CA GLY A 41 22.55 21.91 10.09
C GLY A 41 22.56 20.48 9.59
N ALA A 42 23.23 19.57 10.31
CA ALA A 42 22.81 18.17 10.25
C ALA A 42 21.38 18.06 10.80
N PRO A 43 20.45 17.38 10.13
CA PRO A 43 19.13 17.12 10.70
C PRO A 43 19.34 16.27 11.96
N ASN A 44 18.88 16.80 13.06
CA ASN A 44 18.86 16.17 14.37
C ASN A 44 18.11 14.82 14.25
N PRO A 45 18.70 13.66 14.60
CA PRO A 45 17.98 12.41 14.70
C PRO A 45 17.14 12.43 15.99
N LYS A 46 16.11 13.28 16.02
CA LYS A 46 15.11 13.27 17.09
C LYS A 46 14.08 12.20 16.79
N GLN A 47 14.06 11.26 17.71
CA GLN A 47 13.10 10.21 17.98
C GLN A 47 13.49 8.79 17.51
N ALA A 48 14.66 8.33 17.93
CA ALA A 48 14.67 7.02 18.55
C ALA A 48 13.85 7.16 19.85
N GLY A 49 12.56 6.89 19.78
CA GLY A 49 11.71 6.83 20.98
C GLY A 49 12.37 5.93 22.01
N ALA A 50 12.30 6.29 23.27
CA ALA A 50 12.84 5.54 24.40
C ALA A 50 12.65 4.04 24.14
N VAL A 51 13.76 3.32 24.11
CA VAL A 51 13.73 1.85 24.04
C VAL A 51 13.06 1.42 25.32
N ASP A 52 11.78 1.02 25.24
CA ASP A 52 11.05 0.43 26.37
C ASP A 52 11.87 -0.76 26.86
N ALA A 53 12.55 -0.60 27.99
CA ALA A 53 13.49 -1.58 28.55
C ALA A 53 12.81 -2.82 29.16
N GLY A 54 11.46 -2.90 29.07
CA GLY A 54 10.65 -3.99 29.58
C GLY A 54 10.50 -5.17 28.60
N PRO A 55 9.85 -6.28 29.01
CA PRO A 55 9.54 -7.39 28.11
C PRO A 55 8.65 -6.93 26.96
N CYS A 56 8.92 -7.39 25.75
CA CYS A 56 8.10 -7.12 24.58
C CYS A 56 6.97 -8.17 24.50
N GLU A 57 5.71 -7.74 24.66
CA GLU A 57 4.59 -8.66 24.50
C GLU A 57 4.12 -8.69 23.04
N ILE A 58 4.05 -7.54 22.37
CA ILE A 58 3.61 -7.44 20.98
C ILE A 58 4.59 -6.60 20.16
N GLY A 59 5.15 -7.19 19.11
CA GLY A 59 5.94 -6.50 18.09
C GLY A 59 5.06 -6.10 16.91
N LEU A 60 5.09 -4.84 16.49
CA LEU A 60 4.36 -4.34 15.32
C LEU A 60 5.30 -4.17 14.12
N LEU A 61 4.98 -4.84 13.02
CA LEU A 61 5.50 -4.55 11.68
C LEU A 61 4.40 -3.83 10.90
N ALA A 62 4.47 -2.50 10.85
CA ALA A 62 3.53 -1.71 10.06
C ALA A 62 4.10 -1.55 8.65
N ALA A 63 3.54 -2.27 7.70
CA ALA A 63 3.96 -2.30 6.30
C ALA A 63 2.82 -1.96 5.32
N PRO A 64 1.97 -0.95 5.61
CA PRO A 64 0.88 -0.59 4.70
C PRO A 64 1.39 0.09 3.43
N ALA A 65 2.66 0.39 3.35
CA ALA A 65 3.35 1.25 2.40
C ALA A 65 2.71 2.66 2.33
N ASN A 66 3.56 3.68 2.35
CA ASN A 66 3.11 5.08 2.34
C ASN A 66 2.73 5.53 0.92
N ARG A 67 1.85 4.77 0.26
CA ARG A 67 1.37 5.04 -1.11
C ARG A 67 -0.14 5.08 -1.14
N PHE A 68 -0.67 6.09 -1.81
CA PHE A 68 -2.09 6.28 -2.08
C PHE A 68 -2.34 6.10 -3.56
N GLY A 69 -3.24 5.21 -3.94
CA GLY A 69 -3.61 4.96 -5.33
C GLY A 69 -4.68 5.94 -5.82
N VAL A 70 -4.40 6.67 -6.88
CA VAL A 70 -5.41 7.40 -7.66
C VAL A 70 -5.75 6.53 -8.85
N GLN A 71 -6.98 5.99 -8.88
CA GLN A 71 -7.39 5.03 -9.89
C GLN A 71 -8.64 5.53 -10.63
N GLN A 72 -8.61 5.49 -11.93
CA GLN A 72 -9.78 5.66 -12.77
C GLN A 72 -10.08 4.33 -13.47
N VAL A 73 -11.32 3.87 -13.37
CA VAL A 73 -11.79 2.67 -14.05
C VAL A 73 -12.76 3.11 -15.13
N GLY A 74 -12.32 3.00 -16.38
CA GLY A 74 -13.11 3.35 -17.56
C GLY A 74 -14.15 2.28 -17.90
N PHE A 75 -15.02 2.60 -18.83
CA PHE A 75 -16.00 1.66 -19.39
C PHE A 75 -15.32 0.57 -20.24
N THR A 76 -14.15 0.86 -20.79
CA THR A 76 -13.31 -0.08 -21.55
C THR A 76 -11.94 -0.19 -20.87
N VAL A 77 -11.18 -1.23 -21.22
CA VAL A 77 -9.82 -1.44 -20.70
C VAL A 77 -8.85 -0.30 -21.03
N PHE A 78 -9.11 0.45 -22.10
CA PHE A 78 -8.29 1.60 -22.52
C PHE A 78 -8.50 2.86 -21.66
N GLY A 79 -9.52 2.89 -20.80
CA GLY A 79 -9.80 4.02 -19.91
C GLY A 79 -9.38 3.78 -18.48
N ASN A 80 -8.58 2.74 -18.22
CA ASN A 80 -8.09 2.44 -16.87
C ASN A 80 -6.77 3.16 -16.64
N GLU A 81 -6.71 3.95 -15.59
CA GLU A 81 -5.50 4.67 -15.15
C GLU A 81 -5.25 4.38 -13.68
N TYR A 82 -3.98 4.20 -13.32
CA TYR A 82 -3.54 4.04 -11.94
C TYR A 82 -2.26 4.82 -11.71
N THR A 83 -2.27 5.71 -10.72
CA THR A 83 -1.10 6.48 -10.31
C THR A 83 -0.88 6.34 -8.81
N PRO A 84 0.23 5.75 -8.37
CA PRO A 84 0.61 5.73 -6.96
C PRO A 84 1.22 7.08 -6.55
N VAL A 85 0.77 7.63 -5.42
CA VAL A 85 1.27 8.89 -4.85
C VAL A 85 1.88 8.61 -3.48
N PRO A 86 3.12 9.05 -3.20
CA PRO A 86 3.71 8.97 -1.87
C PRO A 86 2.91 9.82 -0.86
N VAL A 87 2.62 9.26 0.31
CA VAL A 87 1.85 9.91 1.39
C VAL A 87 2.50 9.72 2.78
N ASP A 88 3.82 9.74 2.83
CA ASP A 88 4.59 9.57 4.06
C ASP A 88 4.17 10.56 5.16
N SER A 89 3.82 11.79 4.76
CA SER A 89 3.36 12.84 5.66
C SER A 89 2.01 12.55 6.35
N TRP A 90 1.28 11.52 5.91
CA TRP A 90 -0.03 11.18 6.50
C TRP A 90 0.09 10.44 7.84
N GLY A 91 1.26 9.95 8.21
CA GLY A 91 1.53 9.29 9.50
C GLY A 91 0.67 8.05 9.73
N LEU A 92 0.46 7.22 8.70
CA LEU A 92 -0.40 6.03 8.76
C LEU A 92 0.20 4.95 9.66
N ASP A 93 1.53 4.79 9.66
CA ASP A 93 2.22 3.83 10.53
C ASP A 93 2.06 4.19 12.01
N ASP A 94 2.12 5.49 12.34
CA ASP A 94 1.89 5.96 13.71
C ASP A 94 0.43 5.77 14.15
N LEU A 95 -0.50 5.94 13.22
CA LEU A 95 -1.90 5.65 13.46
C LEU A 95 -2.09 4.16 13.77
N ILE A 96 -1.52 3.26 12.95
CA ILE A 96 -1.61 1.80 13.18
C ILE A 96 -1.03 1.45 14.55
N LEU A 97 0.15 1.97 14.90
CA LEU A 97 0.76 1.75 16.22
C LEU A 97 -0.16 2.21 17.35
N SER A 98 -0.77 3.39 17.23
CA SER A 98 -1.67 3.92 18.24
C SER A 98 -2.92 3.05 18.43
N ARG A 99 -3.49 2.52 17.31
CA ARG A 99 -4.66 1.63 17.38
C ARG A 99 -4.31 0.26 17.96
N LEU A 100 -3.15 -0.27 17.59
CA LEU A 100 -2.67 -1.53 18.18
C LEU A 100 -2.44 -1.40 19.70
N ARG A 101 -1.84 -0.29 20.15
CA ARG A 101 -1.68 -0.02 21.60
C ARG A 101 -3.02 0.06 22.32
N ALA A 102 -4.01 0.73 21.72
CA ALA A 102 -5.35 0.80 22.29
C ALA A 102 -6.01 -0.60 22.39
N ALA A 103 -5.85 -1.45 21.39
CA ALA A 103 -6.42 -2.80 21.35
C ALA A 103 -5.67 -3.80 22.22
N ALA A 104 -4.42 -3.53 22.57
CA ALA A 104 -3.54 -4.44 23.32
C ALA A 104 -3.86 -4.54 24.81
N ALA A 105 -4.85 -3.79 25.34
CA ALA A 105 -5.33 -3.85 26.70
C ALA A 105 -4.21 -3.79 27.77
N GLY A 106 -3.30 -2.83 27.65
CA GLY A 106 -2.20 -2.60 28.59
C GLY A 106 -0.93 -3.41 28.34
N LYS A 107 -0.92 -4.33 27.36
CA LYS A 107 0.28 -5.04 26.93
C LYS A 107 1.29 -4.10 26.29
N SER A 108 2.58 -4.37 26.49
CA SER A 108 3.65 -3.60 25.87
C SER A 108 3.68 -3.82 24.34
N VAL A 109 3.64 -2.73 23.57
CA VAL A 109 3.67 -2.77 22.10
C VAL A 109 4.89 -2.03 21.60
N ARG A 110 5.77 -2.71 20.84
CA ARG A 110 6.97 -2.13 20.21
C ARG A 110 6.84 -2.13 18.70
N ARG A 111 7.29 -1.06 18.08
CA ARG A 111 7.51 -1.03 16.63
C ARG A 111 8.77 -1.82 16.30
N ILE A 112 8.67 -2.74 15.36
CA ILE A 112 9.80 -3.50 14.82
C ILE A 112 10.22 -2.82 13.50
N ALA A 113 11.49 -2.45 13.41
CA ALA A 113 12.05 -1.96 12.16
C ALA A 113 12.22 -3.12 11.18
N TYR A 114 11.99 -2.87 9.92
CA TYR A 114 12.16 -3.87 8.85
C TYR A 114 12.77 -3.25 7.60
N SER A 115 13.30 -4.07 6.73
CA SER A 115 13.78 -3.67 5.40
C SER A 115 12.61 -3.59 4.42
N PRO A 116 12.31 -2.43 3.80
CA PRO A 116 11.29 -2.34 2.75
C PRO A 116 11.54 -3.27 1.56
N ALA A 117 12.82 -3.50 1.21
CA ALA A 117 13.18 -4.44 0.14
C ALA A 117 12.87 -5.89 0.52
N ALA A 118 13.18 -6.32 1.76
CA ALA A 118 12.84 -7.65 2.24
C ALA A 118 11.32 -7.85 2.30
N PHE A 119 10.57 -6.83 2.70
CA PHE A 119 9.11 -6.87 2.68
C PHE A 119 8.55 -7.00 1.26
N ALA A 120 9.06 -6.21 0.31
CA ALA A 120 8.65 -6.28 -1.09
C ALA A 120 8.85 -7.70 -1.65
N HIS A 121 10.00 -8.32 -1.41
CA HIS A 121 10.28 -9.70 -1.81
C HIS A 121 9.26 -10.68 -1.20
N ALA A 122 8.98 -10.58 0.09
CA ALA A 122 8.01 -11.45 0.77
C ALA A 122 6.56 -11.28 0.25
N VAL A 123 6.21 -10.07 -0.25
CA VAL A 123 4.90 -9.79 -0.85
C VAL A 123 4.80 -10.33 -2.26
N GLU A 124 5.84 -10.17 -3.08
CA GLU A 124 5.87 -10.66 -4.47
C GLU A 124 5.77 -12.18 -4.54
N SER A 125 6.35 -12.88 -3.55
CA SER A 125 6.43 -14.35 -3.52
C SER A 125 5.15 -15.03 -3.02
N GLY A 126 4.19 -14.30 -2.42
CA GLY A 126 3.03 -14.96 -1.84
C GLY A 126 1.82 -14.07 -1.57
N SER A 127 0.65 -14.69 -1.38
CA SER A 127 -0.59 -14.02 -1.01
C SER A 127 -0.81 -14.04 0.52
N PRO A 128 -1.22 -12.92 1.15
CA PRO A 128 -1.53 -12.91 2.58
C PRO A 128 -2.66 -13.87 2.95
N MET A 129 -3.51 -14.21 1.99
CA MET A 129 -4.66 -15.10 2.21
C MET A 129 -4.27 -16.58 2.26
N LEU A 130 -3.09 -16.97 1.82
CA LEU A 130 -2.66 -18.36 1.88
C LEU A 130 -2.58 -18.84 3.35
N ARG A 131 -2.99 -20.08 3.57
CA ARG A 131 -2.97 -20.68 4.92
C ARG A 131 -1.55 -20.75 5.49
N ARG A 132 -0.57 -21.06 4.63
CA ARG A 132 0.86 -20.97 4.93
C ARG A 132 1.48 -19.99 3.95
N ASN A 133 2.32 -19.13 4.45
CA ASN A 133 3.06 -18.15 3.68
C ASN A 133 4.48 -18.10 4.24
N PRO A 134 5.35 -19.03 3.80
CA PRO A 134 6.69 -19.17 4.34
C PRO A 134 7.51 -17.89 4.15
N GLU A 135 7.34 -17.18 3.07
CA GLU A 135 8.09 -15.96 2.76
C GLU A 135 7.76 -14.84 3.76
N ARG A 136 6.49 -14.70 4.13
CA ARG A 136 6.07 -13.73 5.17
C ARG A 136 6.50 -14.16 6.56
N GLN A 137 6.46 -15.44 6.84
CA GLN A 137 6.95 -15.99 8.10
C GLN A 137 8.45 -15.73 8.26
N GLU A 138 9.24 -15.99 7.22
CA GLU A 138 10.68 -15.71 7.19
C GLU A 138 10.97 -14.22 7.32
N PHE A 139 10.21 -13.36 6.63
CA PHE A 139 10.32 -11.91 6.76
C PHE A 139 10.09 -11.46 8.21
N VAL A 140 9.04 -11.96 8.87
CA VAL A 140 8.76 -11.62 10.27
C VAL A 140 9.88 -12.11 11.17
N GLN A 141 10.37 -13.33 10.97
CA GLN A 141 11.47 -13.93 11.73
C GLN A 141 12.77 -13.12 11.60
N GLN A 142 13.12 -12.74 10.37
CA GLN A 142 14.31 -11.90 10.11
C GLN A 142 14.17 -10.51 10.76
N SER A 143 13.00 -9.88 10.63
CA SER A 143 12.73 -8.57 11.24
C SER A 143 12.74 -8.62 12.77
N ALA A 144 12.33 -9.73 13.34
CA ALA A 144 12.27 -9.97 14.77
C ALA A 144 13.62 -10.34 15.41
N ALA A 145 14.68 -10.55 14.64
CA ALA A 145 15.95 -11.09 15.11
C ALA A 145 16.57 -10.33 16.30
N THR A 146 16.35 -9.00 16.35
CA THR A 146 16.90 -8.13 17.41
C THR A 146 15.93 -7.86 18.56
N THR A 147 14.65 -8.20 18.40
CA THR A 147 13.61 -7.87 19.39
C THR A 147 12.71 -9.07 19.62
N LYS A 148 12.88 -9.74 20.75
CA LYS A 148 12.06 -10.90 21.11
C LYS A 148 10.75 -10.44 21.75
N CYS A 149 9.63 -10.66 21.04
CA CYS A 149 8.29 -10.42 21.53
C CYS A 149 7.52 -11.73 21.66
N GLN A 150 6.48 -11.76 22.49
CA GLN A 150 5.62 -12.95 22.63
C GLN A 150 4.77 -13.19 21.38
N ARG A 151 4.41 -12.10 20.67
CA ARG A 151 3.66 -12.13 19.41
C ARG A 151 4.16 -11.05 18.47
N TYR A 152 3.95 -11.25 17.18
CA TYR A 152 4.18 -10.23 16.18
C TYR A 152 2.90 -9.97 15.39
N VAL A 153 2.61 -8.70 15.13
CA VAL A 153 1.47 -8.26 14.33
C VAL A 153 2.03 -7.60 13.07
N LEU A 154 1.77 -8.21 11.93
CA LEU A 154 2.06 -7.65 10.63
C LEU A 154 0.78 -7.00 10.10
N VAL A 155 0.84 -5.70 9.79
CA VAL A 155 -0.23 -4.96 9.11
C VAL A 155 0.27 -4.57 7.73
N GLU A 156 -0.32 -5.14 6.70
CA GLU A 156 0.07 -4.92 5.30
C GLU A 156 -1.11 -4.42 4.47
N ARG A 157 -0.85 -3.95 3.24
CA ARG A 157 -1.90 -3.61 2.28
C ARG A 157 -2.68 -4.85 1.90
N TYR A 158 -3.96 -4.66 1.69
CA TYR A 158 -4.85 -5.70 1.19
C TYR A 158 -5.33 -5.35 -0.20
N GLN A 159 -5.22 -6.30 -1.12
CA GLN A 159 -5.77 -6.19 -2.45
C GLN A 159 -7.15 -6.86 -2.49
N ASN A 160 -8.12 -6.18 -3.06
CA ASN A 160 -9.45 -6.71 -3.25
C ASN A 160 -9.96 -6.46 -4.66
N ARG A 161 -10.85 -7.32 -5.10
CA ARG A 161 -11.48 -7.19 -6.40
C ARG A 161 -12.44 -6.00 -6.38
N PHE A 162 -12.42 -5.21 -7.43
CA PHE A 162 -13.42 -4.20 -7.66
C PHE A 162 -14.61 -4.86 -8.39
N SER A 163 -15.74 -4.98 -7.69
CA SER A 163 -16.90 -5.77 -8.13
C SER A 163 -17.37 -5.41 -9.55
N ASN A 164 -17.80 -6.43 -10.30
CA ASN A 164 -18.28 -6.32 -11.67
C ASN A 164 -17.25 -5.80 -12.69
N THR A 165 -15.98 -5.82 -12.33
CA THR A 165 -14.87 -5.49 -13.21
C THR A 165 -13.78 -6.55 -13.11
N ASN A 166 -12.81 -6.54 -14.02
CA ASN A 166 -11.57 -7.31 -13.93
C ASN A 166 -10.47 -6.52 -13.20
N GLN A 167 -10.80 -5.37 -12.60
CA GLN A 167 -9.87 -4.52 -11.86
C GLN A 167 -9.81 -4.91 -10.39
N SER A 168 -8.73 -4.51 -9.75
CA SER A 168 -8.54 -4.60 -8.31
C SER A 168 -8.16 -3.25 -7.72
N VAL A 169 -8.45 -3.07 -6.44
CA VAL A 169 -8.00 -1.94 -5.61
C VAL A 169 -7.12 -2.47 -4.50
N GLU A 170 -6.11 -1.71 -4.08
CA GLU A 170 -5.13 -2.17 -3.10
C GLU A 170 -4.74 -1.06 -2.12
N GLY A 171 -4.67 -1.39 -0.84
CA GLY A 171 -4.19 -0.49 0.20
C GLY A 171 -5.07 0.73 0.40
N PHE A 172 -4.48 1.92 0.26
CA PHE A 172 -5.17 3.20 0.41
C PHE A 172 -5.34 3.87 -0.93
N GLY A 173 -6.53 4.42 -1.18
CA GLY A 173 -6.73 5.05 -2.48
C GLY A 173 -8.11 5.67 -2.67
N ILE A 174 -8.24 6.28 -3.83
CA ILE A 174 -9.49 6.79 -4.38
C ILE A 174 -9.69 6.19 -5.77
N VAL A 175 -10.88 5.69 -6.04
CA VAL A 175 -11.25 5.15 -7.34
C VAL A 175 -12.47 5.87 -7.88
N LYS A 176 -12.38 6.30 -9.12
CA LYS A 176 -13.48 6.84 -9.92
C LYS A 176 -13.92 5.79 -10.93
N TRP A 177 -15.22 5.48 -10.92
CA TRP A 177 -15.80 4.43 -11.71
C TRP A 177 -17.19 4.81 -12.23
N GLY A 178 -17.55 4.28 -13.36
CA GLY A 178 -18.87 4.42 -13.94
C GLY A 178 -18.84 4.80 -15.40
N ASN A 179 -20.02 4.99 -15.98
CA ASN A 179 -20.18 5.46 -17.35
C ASN A 179 -20.14 7.01 -17.39
N PRO A 180 -20.06 7.63 -18.59
CA PRO A 180 -20.00 9.08 -18.73
C PRO A 180 -21.18 9.84 -18.09
N ILE A 181 -22.34 9.18 -17.93
CA ILE A 181 -23.56 9.80 -17.39
C ILE A 181 -23.62 9.69 -15.87
N LYS A 182 -23.11 8.58 -15.30
CA LYS A 182 -23.14 8.33 -13.86
C LYS A 182 -21.79 7.81 -13.39
N ARG A 183 -20.98 8.71 -12.85
CA ARG A 183 -19.72 8.40 -12.21
C ARG A 183 -19.88 8.37 -10.71
N ARG A 184 -19.14 7.46 -10.06
CA ARG A 184 -19.08 7.33 -8.62
C ARG A 184 -17.63 7.33 -8.19
N THR A 185 -17.37 7.93 -7.04
CA THR A 185 -16.03 8.05 -6.48
C THR A 185 -16.01 7.39 -5.11
N PHE A 186 -15.04 6.51 -4.87
CA PHE A 186 -14.90 5.79 -3.61
C PHE A 186 -13.51 6.01 -3.03
N LEU A 187 -13.47 6.38 -1.76
CA LEU A 187 -12.27 6.37 -0.94
C LEU A 187 -12.20 5.04 -0.19
N PHE A 188 -11.03 4.42 -0.13
CA PHE A 188 -10.86 3.13 0.54
C PHE A 188 -9.56 3.05 1.35
N ALA A 189 -9.56 2.16 2.38
CA ALA A 189 -8.42 1.89 3.25
C ALA A 189 -8.37 0.39 3.57
N LEU A 190 -7.76 -0.38 2.69
CA LEU A 190 -7.73 -1.84 2.75
C LEU A 190 -6.43 -2.33 3.38
N THR A 191 -6.53 -2.99 4.54
CA THR A 191 -5.38 -3.60 5.22
C THR A 191 -5.66 -5.05 5.58
N TYR A 192 -4.60 -5.85 5.60
CA TYR A 192 -4.63 -7.22 6.07
C TYR A 192 -3.75 -7.35 7.30
N ILE A 193 -4.22 -8.08 8.30
CA ILE A 193 -3.57 -8.20 9.59
C ILE A 193 -3.27 -9.68 9.83
N THR A 194 -2.02 -9.98 10.16
CA THR A 194 -1.61 -11.33 10.58
C THR A 194 -0.94 -11.24 11.93
N VAL A 195 -1.38 -12.08 12.86
CA VAL A 195 -0.77 -12.26 14.17
C VAL A 195 0.05 -13.54 14.14
N TYR A 196 1.33 -13.44 14.48
CA TYR A 196 2.28 -14.54 14.54
C TYR A 196 2.63 -14.87 15.98
N ASP A 197 2.85 -16.15 16.27
CA ASP A 197 3.48 -16.60 17.49
C ASP A 197 4.94 -16.13 17.56
N GLY A 198 5.40 -15.72 18.73
CA GLY A 198 6.73 -15.15 18.88
C GLY A 198 7.87 -16.16 18.93
N GLN A 199 7.57 -17.45 19.09
CA GLN A 199 8.56 -18.54 19.12
C GLN A 199 8.63 -19.30 17.80
N SER A 200 7.48 -19.76 17.32
CA SER A 200 7.39 -20.54 16.08
C SER A 200 7.30 -19.69 14.81
N PHE A 201 6.94 -18.42 14.94
CA PHE A 201 6.59 -17.50 13.84
C PHE A 201 5.47 -18.04 12.93
N GLU A 202 4.67 -18.97 13.43
CA GLU A 202 3.48 -19.41 12.71
C GLU A 202 2.35 -18.40 12.87
N ALA A 203 1.55 -18.24 11.81
CA ALA A 203 0.38 -17.38 11.84
C ALA A 203 -0.71 -18.00 12.72
N ILE A 204 -1.05 -17.34 13.84
CA ILE A 204 -2.08 -17.79 14.78
C ILE A 204 -3.46 -17.30 14.36
N LYS A 205 -3.55 -16.02 13.96
CA LYS A 205 -4.77 -15.40 13.47
C LYS A 205 -4.49 -14.46 12.33
N LYS A 206 -5.44 -14.30 11.44
CA LYS A 206 -5.32 -13.37 10.32
C LYS A 206 -6.68 -12.94 9.81
N GLY A 207 -6.77 -11.77 9.21
CA GLY A 207 -7.98 -11.27 8.58
C GLY A 207 -7.80 -9.91 7.92
N ALA A 208 -8.67 -9.61 6.97
CA ALA A 208 -8.78 -8.28 6.42
C ALA A 208 -9.47 -7.35 7.45
N ALA A 209 -8.98 -6.11 7.58
CA ALA A 209 -9.67 -5.12 8.38
C ALA A 209 -11.05 -4.83 7.77
N SER A 210 -12.08 -4.76 8.61
CA SER A 210 -13.48 -4.68 8.19
C SER A 210 -14.25 -3.63 8.96
N LEU A 211 -15.31 -3.10 8.36
CA LEU A 211 -16.29 -2.26 9.05
C LEU A 211 -17.48 -3.06 9.59
N ASP A 212 -17.60 -4.35 9.30
CA ASP A 212 -18.62 -5.32 9.69
C ASP A 212 -20.08 -5.03 9.29
N ASP A 213 -20.40 -3.83 8.84
CA ASP A 213 -21.79 -3.40 8.69
C ASP A 213 -22.31 -3.51 7.25
N GLU A 214 -21.54 -4.10 6.32
CA GLU A 214 -22.06 -4.28 4.97
C GLU A 214 -22.91 -5.56 4.89
N PRO A 215 -24.23 -5.41 4.73
CA PRO A 215 -25.07 -6.55 4.41
C PRO A 215 -24.53 -7.25 3.16
N MET A 216 -24.44 -8.57 3.19
CA MET A 216 -24.00 -9.38 2.04
C MET A 216 -24.77 -9.00 0.77
N MET A 217 -26.05 -8.61 0.92
CA MET A 217 -26.90 -8.15 -0.16
C MET A 217 -26.41 -6.88 -0.85
N SER A 218 -25.80 -5.93 -0.12
CA SER A 218 -25.23 -4.69 -0.71
C SER A 218 -24.13 -5.00 -1.71
N ARG A 219 -23.35 -6.06 -1.44
CA ARG A 219 -22.29 -6.54 -2.34
C ARG A 219 -22.86 -7.26 -3.55
N LEU A 220 -23.90 -8.09 -3.35
CA LEU A 220 -24.55 -8.87 -4.42
C LEU A 220 -25.24 -7.98 -5.45
N ILE A 221 -25.89 -6.90 -5.03
CA ILE A 221 -26.60 -5.97 -5.90
C ILE A 221 -25.72 -4.83 -6.43
N GLY A 222 -24.40 -4.86 -6.16
CA GLY A 222 -23.42 -3.90 -6.71
C GLY A 222 -23.56 -2.48 -6.18
N ILE A 223 -24.23 -2.28 -5.03
CA ILE A 223 -24.34 -0.96 -4.40
C ILE A 223 -22.95 -0.50 -3.94
N ASN A 224 -22.18 -1.39 -3.31
CA ASN A 224 -20.81 -1.13 -2.95
C ASN A 224 -19.84 -2.01 -3.76
N PRO A 225 -19.06 -1.42 -4.68
CA PRO A 225 -18.18 -2.19 -5.54
C PRO A 225 -16.88 -2.63 -4.85
N ILE A 226 -16.59 -2.16 -3.62
CA ILE A 226 -15.37 -2.48 -2.89
C ILE A 226 -15.72 -3.26 -1.63
N SER A 227 -15.23 -4.49 -1.49
CA SER A 227 -15.30 -5.20 -0.21
C SER A 227 -14.23 -4.68 0.74
N GLY A 228 -14.63 -4.26 1.95
CA GLY A 228 -13.76 -3.73 3.00
C GLY A 228 -13.97 -2.24 3.27
N PRO A 229 -13.13 -1.63 4.10
CA PRO A 229 -13.31 -0.24 4.53
C PRO A 229 -13.28 0.75 3.36
N ASN A 230 -14.43 1.30 3.04
CA ASN A 230 -14.58 2.30 1.99
C ASN A 230 -15.77 3.22 2.26
N ARG A 231 -15.82 4.33 1.54
CA ARG A 231 -16.97 5.23 1.51
C ARG A 231 -17.09 5.92 0.15
N GLU A 232 -18.31 6.16 -0.27
CA GLU A 232 -18.58 6.98 -1.45
C GLU A 232 -18.35 8.46 -1.13
N LEU A 233 -17.80 9.18 -2.08
CA LEU A 233 -17.56 10.63 -2.04
C LEU A 233 -18.22 11.30 -3.24
N ASP A 234 -18.41 12.61 -3.16
CA ASP A 234 -18.77 13.42 -4.32
C ASP A 234 -17.72 13.29 -5.42
N GLU A 235 -18.15 13.35 -6.68
CA GLU A 235 -17.23 13.27 -7.83
C GLU A 235 -16.14 14.35 -7.78
N ALA A 236 -16.47 15.54 -7.27
CA ALA A 236 -15.54 16.65 -7.09
C ALA A 236 -14.40 16.37 -6.08
N ALA A 237 -14.51 15.31 -5.27
CA ALA A 237 -13.44 14.90 -4.36
C ALA A 237 -12.32 14.13 -5.09
N PHE A 238 -12.53 13.71 -6.33
CA PHE A 238 -11.49 13.06 -7.12
C PHE A 238 -10.45 14.10 -7.54
N PRO A 239 -9.14 13.89 -7.25
CA PRO A 239 -8.10 14.89 -7.53
C PRO A 239 -7.98 15.14 -9.04
N SER A 240 -7.82 16.41 -9.41
CA SER A 240 -7.59 16.80 -10.81
C SER A 240 -6.21 16.36 -11.29
N ALA A 241 -5.23 16.38 -10.39
CA ALA A 241 -3.90 15.87 -10.64
C ALA A 241 -3.42 15.01 -9.45
N PRO A 242 -2.74 13.88 -9.69
CA PRO A 242 -2.22 13.03 -8.63
C PRO A 242 -1.32 13.76 -7.62
N ALA A 243 -0.56 14.76 -8.07
CA ALA A 243 0.33 15.55 -7.22
C ALA A 243 -0.40 16.30 -6.08
N GLU A 244 -1.69 16.59 -6.22
CA GLU A 244 -2.49 17.29 -5.20
C GLU A 244 -2.82 16.42 -4.00
N VAL A 245 -2.72 15.10 -4.14
CA VAL A 245 -3.15 14.13 -3.11
C VAL A 245 -2.38 14.29 -1.81
N ALA A 246 -1.05 14.39 -1.87
CA ALA A 246 -0.20 14.42 -0.68
C ALA A 246 -0.57 15.57 0.29
N ALA A 247 -1.00 16.70 -0.26
CA ALA A 247 -1.44 17.90 0.49
C ALA A 247 -2.96 17.90 0.79
N ASN A 248 -3.74 16.97 0.25
CA ASN A 248 -5.20 16.96 0.39
C ASN A 248 -5.63 16.45 1.77
N ALA A 249 -5.96 17.39 2.66
CA ALA A 249 -6.39 17.08 4.02
C ALA A 249 -7.67 16.23 4.07
N LYS A 250 -8.64 16.45 3.16
CA LYS A 250 -9.90 15.68 3.15
C LYS A 250 -9.67 14.21 2.82
N LEU A 251 -8.79 13.92 1.87
CA LEU A 251 -8.42 12.53 1.52
C LEU A 251 -7.63 11.89 2.66
N ARG A 252 -6.62 12.59 3.19
CA ARG A 252 -5.84 12.12 4.34
C ARG A 252 -6.74 11.76 5.52
N ASP A 253 -7.59 12.69 5.95
CA ASP A 253 -8.44 12.52 7.13
C ASP A 253 -9.49 11.43 6.88
N GLY A 254 -9.94 11.31 5.63
CA GLY A 254 -10.83 10.24 5.21
C GLY A 254 -10.23 8.85 5.31
N VAL A 255 -8.99 8.67 4.81
CA VAL A 255 -8.26 7.41 4.94
C VAL A 255 -7.99 7.08 6.40
N ARG A 256 -7.54 8.09 7.18
CA ARG A 256 -7.29 7.92 8.62
C ARG A 256 -8.54 7.48 9.37
N ALA A 257 -9.70 8.05 9.05
CA ALA A 257 -10.98 7.66 9.67
C ALA A 257 -11.36 6.22 9.33
N LEU A 258 -11.30 5.81 8.04
CA LEU A 258 -11.58 4.45 7.62
C LEU A 258 -10.63 3.44 8.29
N LEU A 259 -9.33 3.76 8.31
CA LEU A 259 -8.30 2.93 8.93
C LEU A 259 -8.52 2.82 10.44
N THR A 260 -8.80 3.93 11.13
CA THR A 260 -9.10 3.93 12.56
C THR A 260 -10.28 3.02 12.87
N THR A 261 -11.43 3.25 12.23
CA THR A 261 -12.65 2.48 12.50
C THR A 261 -12.46 0.98 12.23
N SER A 262 -11.82 0.63 11.12
CA SER A 262 -11.61 -0.77 10.76
C SER A 262 -10.61 -1.48 11.68
N LEU A 263 -9.54 -0.80 12.10
CA LEU A 263 -8.56 -1.36 13.04
C LEU A 263 -9.14 -1.51 14.46
N ASP A 264 -9.88 -0.50 14.95
CA ASP A 264 -10.51 -0.56 16.28
C ASP A 264 -11.48 -1.72 16.40
N ARG A 265 -12.08 -2.15 15.30
CA ARG A 265 -12.98 -3.28 15.24
C ARG A 265 -12.27 -4.63 15.12
N THR A 266 -11.27 -4.68 14.25
CA THR A 266 -10.63 -5.94 13.86
C THR A 266 -9.53 -6.36 14.84
N LEU A 267 -8.71 -5.41 15.34
CA LEU A 267 -7.57 -5.72 16.20
C LEU A 267 -7.97 -6.44 17.51
N PRO A 268 -9.01 -6.03 18.26
CA PRO A 268 -9.40 -6.74 19.48
C PRO A 268 -9.74 -8.20 19.21
N GLN A 269 -10.43 -8.51 18.11
CA GLN A 269 -10.83 -9.88 17.75
C GLN A 269 -9.59 -10.76 17.41
N LEU A 270 -8.58 -10.19 16.77
CA LEU A 270 -7.36 -10.89 16.40
C LEU A 270 -6.38 -11.05 17.58
N LEU A 271 -6.42 -10.14 18.57
CA LEU A 271 -5.55 -10.19 19.75
C LEU A 271 -6.11 -11.00 20.90
N GLN A 272 -7.41 -11.28 20.95
CA GLN A 272 -8.02 -12.18 21.93
C GLN A 272 -7.42 -13.58 21.81
N GLN A 273 -7.17 -14.21 22.96
CA GLN A 273 -6.65 -15.59 23.02
C GLN A 273 -7.71 -16.62 22.71
#